data_dc970144f60f970021962dc67cdc4597
#
_entry.id   dc970144f60f970021962dc67cdc4597
#
_cell.length_a   1.000
_cell.length_b   1.000
_cell.length_c   1.000
_cell.angle_alpha   90.00
_cell.angle_beta   90.00
_cell.angle_gamma   90.00
#
_symmetry.space_group_name_H-M   'P 1'
#
loop_
_entity.id
_entity.type
_entity.pdbx_description
1 polymer ?
#
loop_
_entity_poly.entity_id
_entity_poly.type
_entity_poly.pdbx_seq_one_letter_code
_entity_poly.pdbx_strand_id
1 'polypeptide(L)'
;MDSFFDVSSEDIRQLDDAALRELVGRLCEAEYRNEGRDTAGVLWGGHQDASDGGLDVVVRSGEGLASSQYLFRANVGFQVKKPQMQPAKIRGEIVKNGGLRPQIQELAEQSGAYIIVSSGDDCSEPALKNRIEQMRKSVGSTKHADRLFMGFIDCSRLATWVRGHPGIILWVKTRIGRSFKGWRPFDRWAYVPKGGEDRYLLDDHVRVFAV
;
A
#
# COMPACT_ATOMS: atom_id res chain seq x y z
N MET A 1 9.25 24.29 -9.39
CA MET A 1 10.47 23.45 -9.18
C MET A 1 9.97 22.19 -8.51
N ASP A 2 9.75 21.12 -9.30
CA ASP A 2 9.30 19.85 -8.72
C ASP A 2 10.38 19.37 -7.75
N SER A 3 10.02 19.21 -6.49
CA SER A 3 10.95 18.70 -5.49
C SER A 3 11.38 17.28 -5.89
N PHE A 4 12.69 17.05 -5.92
CA PHE A 4 13.30 15.78 -6.30
C PHE A 4 12.77 14.59 -5.49
N PHE A 5 12.39 14.82 -4.24
CA PHE A 5 11.87 13.85 -3.29
C PHE A 5 10.37 14.03 -3.04
N ASP A 6 9.62 14.56 -4.01
CA ASP A 6 8.17 14.68 -3.89
C ASP A 6 7.45 13.77 -4.89
N VAL A 7 6.37 13.15 -4.42
CA VAL A 7 5.43 12.39 -5.23
C VAL A 7 4.07 13.04 -5.09
N SER A 8 3.50 13.45 -6.22
CA SER A 8 2.18 14.04 -6.31
C SER A 8 1.09 12.98 -6.53
N SER A 9 -0.16 13.36 -6.30
CA SER A 9 -1.32 12.53 -6.68
C SER A 9 -1.32 12.19 -8.18
N GLU A 10 -0.82 13.09 -9.02
CA GLU A 10 -0.74 12.86 -10.46
C GLU A 10 0.31 11.80 -10.81
N ASP A 11 1.43 11.74 -10.10
CA ASP A 11 2.43 10.67 -10.25
C ASP A 11 1.81 9.30 -9.90
N ILE A 12 1.01 9.24 -8.84
CA ILE A 12 0.31 8.01 -8.44
C ILE A 12 -0.70 7.57 -9.52
N ARG A 13 -1.44 8.49 -10.12
CA ARG A 13 -2.40 8.18 -11.18
C ARG A 13 -1.77 7.61 -12.45
N GLN A 14 -0.50 7.90 -12.73
CA GLN A 14 0.23 7.36 -13.87
C GLN A 14 0.61 5.90 -13.73
N LEU A 15 0.63 5.34 -12.51
CA LEU A 15 0.89 3.93 -12.31
C LEU A 15 -0.23 3.08 -12.92
N ASP A 16 0.14 1.96 -13.55
CA ASP A 16 -0.83 0.94 -13.97
C ASP A 16 -1.35 0.12 -12.78
N ASP A 17 -2.30 -0.78 -13.03
CA ASP A 17 -2.91 -1.60 -11.97
C ASP A 17 -1.89 -2.49 -11.25
N ALA A 18 -0.95 -3.06 -11.99
CA ALA A 18 0.07 -3.95 -11.43
C ALA A 18 1.06 -3.15 -10.55
N ALA A 19 1.56 -2.02 -11.07
CA ALA A 19 2.46 -1.15 -10.32
C ALA A 19 1.77 -0.53 -9.08
N LEU A 20 0.47 -0.25 -9.15
CA LEU A 20 -0.27 0.29 -8.00
C LEU A 20 -0.37 -0.76 -6.86
N ARG A 21 -0.63 -2.03 -7.19
CA ARG A 21 -0.62 -3.12 -6.20
C ARG A 21 0.78 -3.34 -5.62
N GLU A 22 1.78 -3.38 -6.48
CA GLU A 22 3.20 -3.47 -6.07
C GLU A 22 3.56 -2.32 -5.14
N LEU A 23 3.12 -1.08 -5.43
CA LEU A 23 3.35 0.07 -4.56
C LEU A 23 2.82 -0.15 -3.15
N VAL A 24 1.56 -0.59 -3.02
CA VAL A 24 0.96 -0.84 -1.71
C VAL A 24 1.71 -1.94 -0.95
N GLY A 25 2.08 -3.03 -1.63
CA GLY A 25 2.89 -4.09 -1.03
C GLY A 25 4.25 -3.59 -0.52
N ARG A 26 4.96 -2.80 -1.35
CA ARG A 26 6.24 -2.20 -0.97
C ARG A 26 6.13 -1.22 0.18
N LEU A 27 5.05 -0.45 0.26
CA LEU A 27 4.79 0.45 1.39
C LEU A 27 4.59 -0.36 2.68
N CYS A 28 3.81 -1.44 2.63
CA CYS A 28 3.66 -2.32 3.78
C CYS A 28 5.01 -2.91 4.23
N GLU A 29 5.82 -3.41 3.30
CA GLU A 29 7.16 -3.93 3.62
C GLU A 29 8.07 -2.84 4.21
N ALA A 30 8.01 -1.60 3.68
CA ALA A 30 8.83 -0.50 4.19
C ALA A 30 8.46 -0.10 5.62
N GLU A 31 7.17 -0.06 5.96
CA GLU A 31 6.71 0.17 7.33
C GLU A 31 7.28 -0.87 8.29
N TYR A 32 7.22 -2.18 7.94
CA TYR A 32 7.77 -3.25 8.76
C TYR A 32 9.29 -3.14 8.92
N ARG A 33 10.02 -2.85 7.82
CA ARG A 33 11.49 -2.65 7.88
C ARG A 33 11.88 -1.46 8.74
N ASN A 34 11.14 -0.35 8.68
CA ASN A 34 11.39 0.82 9.51
C ASN A 34 11.26 0.54 11.01
N GLU A 35 10.39 -0.41 11.38
CA GLU A 35 10.24 -0.90 12.76
C GLU A 35 11.22 -2.06 13.09
N GLY A 36 12.16 -2.37 12.19
CA GLY A 36 13.10 -3.48 12.36
C GLY A 36 12.43 -4.86 12.37
N ARG A 37 11.24 -4.99 11.76
CA ARG A 37 10.44 -6.22 11.75
C ARG A 37 10.55 -6.96 10.42
N ASP A 38 10.33 -8.28 10.48
CA ASP A 38 10.29 -9.15 9.31
C ASP A 38 9.10 -8.82 8.39
N THR A 39 9.33 -8.90 7.10
CA THR A 39 8.35 -8.66 6.03
C THR A 39 7.69 -9.94 5.51
N ALA A 40 8.02 -11.12 6.03
CA ALA A 40 7.48 -12.41 5.56
C ALA A 40 5.95 -12.50 5.65
N GLY A 41 5.33 -11.71 6.54
CA GLY A 41 3.87 -11.62 6.66
C GLY A 41 3.21 -10.70 5.63
N VAL A 42 3.97 -9.98 4.78
CA VAL A 42 3.43 -9.10 3.74
C VAL A 42 3.35 -9.87 2.43
N LEU A 43 2.15 -10.17 1.97
CA LEU A 43 1.88 -10.98 0.79
C LEU A 43 1.25 -10.12 -0.31
N TRP A 44 1.88 -10.07 -1.48
CA TRP A 44 1.41 -9.40 -2.68
C TRP A 44 2.02 -10.03 -3.93
N GLY A 45 1.46 -9.76 -5.11
CA GLY A 45 2.03 -10.23 -6.39
C GLY A 45 1.62 -11.64 -6.82
N GLY A 46 0.56 -12.24 -6.25
CA GLY A 46 -0.04 -13.46 -6.76
C GLY A 46 -0.65 -13.30 -8.15
N HIS A 47 -0.89 -14.41 -8.86
CA HIS A 47 -1.57 -14.41 -10.17
C HIS A 47 -2.93 -13.70 -10.06
N GLN A 48 -3.24 -12.82 -11.01
CA GLN A 48 -4.51 -12.05 -11.06
C GLN A 48 -5.76 -12.94 -11.08
N ASP A 49 -5.61 -14.20 -11.53
CA ASP A 49 -6.67 -15.18 -11.63
C ASP A 49 -6.77 -16.12 -10.42
N ALA A 50 -5.88 -16.02 -9.46
CA ALA A 50 -6.06 -16.72 -8.21
C ALA A 50 -7.36 -16.19 -7.57
N SER A 51 -8.26 -17.09 -7.21
CA SER A 51 -9.55 -16.78 -6.59
C SER A 51 -9.37 -16.29 -5.14
N ASP A 52 -8.48 -15.33 -4.94
CA ASP A 52 -8.01 -14.83 -3.64
C ASP A 52 -9.05 -13.95 -2.92
N GLY A 53 -10.31 -14.08 -3.38
CA GLY A 53 -11.46 -13.46 -2.71
C GLY A 53 -11.50 -11.96 -2.66
N GLY A 54 -10.60 -11.26 -3.40
CA GLY A 54 -10.67 -9.82 -3.58
C GLY A 54 -9.74 -8.99 -2.70
N LEU A 55 -8.61 -9.56 -2.23
CA LEU A 55 -7.52 -8.80 -1.62
C LEU A 55 -6.31 -8.82 -2.55
N ASP A 56 -5.75 -7.64 -2.82
CA ASP A 56 -4.58 -7.46 -3.67
C ASP A 56 -3.27 -7.48 -2.87
N VAL A 57 -3.32 -7.03 -1.61
CA VAL A 57 -2.22 -7.09 -0.64
C VAL A 57 -2.78 -7.56 0.69
N VAL A 58 -2.10 -8.51 1.31
CA VAL A 58 -2.47 -9.05 2.63
C VAL A 58 -1.27 -8.93 3.57
N VAL A 59 -1.51 -8.42 4.75
CA VAL A 59 -0.53 -8.39 5.83
C VAL A 59 -1.05 -9.29 6.96
N ARG A 60 -0.26 -10.28 7.34
CA ARG A 60 -0.50 -11.18 8.47
C ARG A 60 0.72 -11.14 9.37
N SER A 61 0.57 -10.57 10.54
CA SER A 61 1.63 -10.46 11.54
C SER A 61 1.10 -10.87 12.92
N GLY A 62 1.99 -11.14 13.85
CA GLY A 62 1.57 -11.45 15.22
C GLY A 62 0.89 -10.28 15.93
N GLU A 63 1.27 -9.05 15.55
CA GLU A 63 0.73 -7.80 16.10
C GLU A 63 0.86 -6.67 15.07
N GLY A 64 0.01 -5.65 15.18
CA GLY A 64 0.08 -4.48 14.33
C GLY A 64 1.26 -3.56 14.66
N LEU A 65 1.54 -2.60 13.78
CA LEU A 65 2.53 -1.55 13.99
C LEU A 65 1.86 -0.36 14.67
N ALA A 66 2.20 -0.09 15.92
CA ALA A 66 1.57 0.98 16.69
C ALA A 66 1.82 2.38 16.10
N SER A 67 2.94 2.57 15.41
CA SER A 67 3.32 3.83 14.74
C SER A 67 2.64 4.03 13.39
N SER A 68 2.14 2.97 12.76
CA SER A 68 1.53 3.05 11.43
C SER A 68 0.03 3.33 11.50
N GLN A 69 -0.42 4.34 10.78
CA GLN A 69 -1.86 4.65 10.66
C GLN A 69 -2.63 3.62 9.79
N TYR A 70 -1.93 2.78 9.03
CA TYR A 70 -2.53 1.80 8.12
C TYR A 70 -2.31 0.35 8.56
N LEU A 71 -1.25 0.07 9.28
CA LEU A 71 -0.84 -1.28 9.69
C LEU A 71 -0.92 -1.52 11.21
N PHE A 72 -1.77 -0.76 11.91
CA PHE A 72 -1.96 -0.86 13.37
C PHE A 72 -2.71 -2.13 13.82
N ARG A 73 -3.22 -2.93 12.89
CA ARG A 73 -3.84 -4.25 13.14
C ARG A 73 -2.91 -5.36 12.70
N ALA A 74 -2.99 -6.52 13.38
CA ALA A 74 -2.20 -7.71 13.06
C ALA A 74 -2.53 -8.27 11.66
N ASN A 75 -3.79 -8.18 11.25
CA ASN A 75 -4.27 -8.66 9.98
C ASN A 75 -4.88 -7.50 9.19
N VAL A 76 -4.30 -7.16 8.04
CA VAL A 76 -4.77 -6.08 7.17
C VAL A 76 -4.89 -6.59 5.74
N GLY A 77 -6.04 -6.36 5.13
CA GLY A 77 -6.28 -6.65 3.71
C GLY A 77 -6.51 -5.36 2.92
N PHE A 78 -5.79 -5.20 1.82
CA PHE A 78 -5.97 -4.09 0.90
C PHE A 78 -6.60 -4.56 -0.39
N GLN A 79 -7.61 -3.82 -0.83
CA GLN A 79 -8.18 -3.89 -2.16
C GLN A 79 -7.70 -2.67 -2.94
N VAL A 80 -6.95 -2.87 -4.01
CA VAL A 80 -6.30 -1.80 -4.77
C VAL A 80 -7.02 -1.59 -6.10
N LYS A 81 -7.42 -0.35 -6.37
CA LYS A 81 -8.21 0.02 -7.56
C LYS A 81 -7.63 1.25 -8.24
N LYS A 82 -7.49 1.19 -9.56
CA LYS A 82 -7.13 2.34 -10.38
C LYS A 82 -8.32 3.27 -10.64
N PRO A 83 -9.53 2.76 -11.01
CA PRO A 83 -10.67 3.63 -11.26
C PRO A 83 -11.25 4.21 -9.96
N GLN A 84 -12.00 5.30 -10.10
CA GLN A 84 -12.74 5.88 -8.99
C GLN A 84 -13.71 4.87 -8.36
N MET A 85 -13.65 4.81 -7.03
CA MET A 85 -14.50 3.96 -6.21
C MET A 85 -15.66 4.77 -5.63
N GLN A 86 -16.64 5.04 -6.50
CA GLN A 86 -17.90 5.65 -6.06
C GLN A 86 -18.63 4.75 -5.05
N PRO A 87 -19.43 5.29 -4.13
CA PRO A 87 -20.14 4.51 -3.09
C PRO A 87 -20.90 3.31 -3.64
N ALA A 88 -21.51 3.42 -4.81
CA ALA A 88 -22.24 2.31 -5.45
C ALA A 88 -21.32 1.14 -5.85
N LYS A 89 -20.07 1.40 -6.24
CA LYS A 89 -19.09 0.37 -6.61
C LYS A 89 -18.49 -0.34 -5.39
N ILE A 90 -18.37 0.36 -4.25
CA ILE A 90 -17.78 -0.15 -3.01
C ILE A 90 -18.49 -1.42 -2.55
N ARG A 91 -19.82 -1.46 -2.62
CA ARG A 91 -20.60 -2.64 -2.24
C ARG A 91 -20.18 -3.89 -3.01
N GLY A 92 -19.92 -3.78 -4.30
CA GLY A 92 -19.50 -4.90 -5.15
C GLY A 92 -18.13 -5.48 -4.80
N GLU A 93 -17.26 -4.68 -4.18
CA GLU A 93 -15.97 -5.15 -3.68
C GLU A 93 -16.08 -5.90 -2.34
N ILE A 94 -17.12 -5.63 -1.56
CA ILE A 94 -17.32 -6.20 -0.23
C ILE A 94 -18.25 -7.41 -0.27
N VAL A 95 -19.31 -7.33 -1.08
CA VAL A 95 -20.37 -8.34 -1.15
C VAL A 95 -20.33 -9.07 -2.49
N LYS A 96 -20.39 -10.40 -2.48
CA LYS A 96 -20.52 -11.24 -3.65
C LYS A 96 -21.61 -12.29 -3.40
N ASN A 97 -22.52 -12.49 -4.34
CA ASN A 97 -23.62 -13.45 -4.26
C ASN A 97 -24.49 -13.29 -2.98
N GLY A 98 -24.71 -12.05 -2.55
CA GLY A 98 -25.54 -11.73 -1.39
C GLY A 98 -24.88 -11.89 -0.01
N GLY A 99 -23.61 -12.36 0.06
CA GLY A 99 -22.84 -12.49 1.28
C GLY A 99 -21.54 -11.70 1.25
N LEU A 100 -20.90 -11.53 2.41
CA LEU A 100 -19.54 -10.99 2.47
C LEU A 100 -18.58 -11.90 1.72
N ARG A 101 -17.56 -11.29 1.09
CA ARG A 101 -16.44 -12.05 0.55
C ARG A 101 -15.73 -12.78 1.69
N PRO A 102 -15.32 -14.07 1.51
CA PRO A 102 -14.73 -14.86 2.58
C PRO A 102 -13.55 -14.22 3.30
N GLN A 103 -12.67 -13.55 2.56
CA GLN A 103 -11.50 -12.89 3.15
C GLN A 103 -11.87 -11.68 4.02
N ILE A 104 -12.93 -10.96 3.68
CA ILE A 104 -13.44 -9.85 4.51
C ILE A 104 -14.07 -10.41 5.78
N GLN A 105 -14.76 -11.55 5.68
CA GLN A 105 -15.29 -12.26 6.85
C GLN A 105 -14.16 -12.74 7.76
N GLU A 106 -13.09 -13.34 7.20
CA GLU A 106 -11.90 -13.76 7.96
C GLU A 106 -11.25 -12.57 8.69
N LEU A 107 -11.09 -11.43 8.01
CA LEU A 107 -10.57 -10.21 8.66
C LEU A 107 -11.47 -9.74 9.80
N ALA A 108 -12.79 -9.81 9.66
CA ALA A 108 -13.72 -9.46 10.72
C ALA A 108 -13.58 -10.39 11.94
N GLU A 109 -13.48 -11.69 11.72
CA GLU A 109 -13.27 -12.71 12.77
C GLU A 109 -11.96 -12.47 13.54
N GLN A 110 -10.91 -12.01 12.84
CA GLN A 110 -9.59 -11.73 13.39
C GLN A 110 -9.44 -10.30 13.94
N SER A 111 -10.52 -9.51 14.01
CA SER A 111 -10.47 -8.10 14.40
C SER A 111 -9.47 -7.29 13.56
N GLY A 112 -9.35 -7.62 12.30
CA GLY A 112 -8.42 -7.06 11.33
C GLY A 112 -8.88 -5.72 10.74
N ALA A 113 -8.26 -5.34 9.63
CA ALA A 113 -8.60 -4.16 8.86
C ALA A 113 -8.82 -4.51 7.38
N TYR A 114 -9.85 -3.92 6.76
CA TYR A 114 -10.07 -3.93 5.34
C TYR A 114 -9.96 -2.51 4.78
N ILE A 115 -9.05 -2.29 3.85
CA ILE A 115 -8.72 -0.97 3.32
C ILE A 115 -8.85 -0.98 1.80
N ILE A 116 -9.67 -0.09 1.26
CA ILE A 116 -9.71 0.18 -0.18
C ILE A 116 -8.70 1.28 -0.50
N VAL A 117 -7.82 1.03 -1.45
CA VAL A 117 -6.89 2.02 -2.03
C VAL A 117 -7.37 2.35 -3.44
N SER A 118 -7.59 3.64 -3.74
CA SER A 118 -8.02 4.07 -5.07
C SER A 118 -7.18 5.22 -5.58
N SER A 119 -6.43 5.00 -6.66
CA SER A 119 -5.66 6.07 -7.31
C SER A 119 -6.51 7.00 -8.16
N GLY A 120 -7.72 6.59 -8.52
CA GLY A 120 -8.67 7.43 -9.26
C GLY A 120 -9.45 8.42 -8.40
N ASP A 121 -9.41 8.25 -7.08
CA ASP A 121 -10.09 9.12 -6.12
C ASP A 121 -9.16 10.20 -5.56
N ASP A 122 -9.74 11.39 -5.32
CA ASP A 122 -9.15 12.49 -4.55
C ASP A 122 -10.28 13.08 -3.71
N CYS A 123 -10.37 12.64 -2.46
CA CYS A 123 -11.56 12.83 -1.65
C CYS A 123 -11.43 14.04 -0.74
N SER A 124 -12.41 14.93 -0.78
CA SER A 124 -12.67 15.82 0.36
C SER A 124 -13.04 15.00 1.60
N GLU A 125 -12.92 15.59 2.78
CA GLU A 125 -13.24 14.88 4.03
C GLU A 125 -14.68 14.34 4.09
N PRO A 126 -15.71 15.08 3.66
CA PRO A 126 -17.06 14.53 3.58
C PRO A 126 -17.18 13.36 2.59
N ALA A 127 -16.49 13.43 1.45
CA ALA A 127 -16.49 12.36 0.47
C ALA A 127 -15.80 11.10 0.99
N LEU A 128 -14.73 11.24 1.75
CA LEU A 128 -14.04 10.14 2.41
C LEU A 128 -14.95 9.46 3.46
N LYS A 129 -15.58 10.25 4.33
CA LYS A 129 -16.54 9.75 5.33
C LYS A 129 -17.66 8.95 4.66
N ASN A 130 -18.22 9.47 3.56
CA ASN A 130 -19.26 8.78 2.81
C ASN A 130 -18.79 7.41 2.26
N ARG A 131 -17.55 7.31 1.76
CA ARG A 131 -16.98 6.02 1.30
C ARG A 131 -16.85 5.02 2.44
N ILE A 132 -16.28 5.45 3.57
CA ILE A 132 -16.14 4.60 4.77
C ILE A 132 -17.52 4.17 5.32
N GLU A 133 -18.48 5.06 5.35
CA GLU A 133 -19.85 4.72 5.75
C GLU A 133 -20.49 3.70 4.80
N GLN A 134 -20.28 3.87 3.49
CA GLN A 134 -20.76 2.90 2.51
C GLN A 134 -20.07 1.52 2.69
N MET A 135 -18.79 1.49 3.03
CA MET A 135 -18.09 0.23 3.37
C MET A 135 -18.78 -0.43 4.58
N ARG A 136 -19.00 0.31 5.65
CA ARG A 136 -19.68 -0.19 6.86
C ARG A 136 -21.11 -0.66 6.58
N LYS A 137 -21.90 0.10 5.81
CA LYS A 137 -23.23 -0.30 5.36
C LYS A 137 -23.22 -1.59 4.56
N SER A 138 -22.17 -1.79 3.74
CA SER A 138 -22.04 -3.00 2.91
C SER A 138 -21.71 -4.24 3.72
N VAL A 139 -20.96 -4.11 4.81
CA VAL A 139 -20.70 -5.20 5.75
C VAL A 139 -21.96 -5.53 6.57
N GLY A 140 -22.78 -4.53 6.86
CA GLY A 140 -24.04 -4.70 7.59
C GLY A 140 -23.85 -5.21 9.01
N SER A 141 -24.83 -5.98 9.48
CA SER A 141 -24.83 -6.58 10.84
C SER A 141 -24.31 -8.02 10.83
N THR A 142 -23.33 -8.32 9.97
CA THR A 142 -22.71 -9.65 9.94
C THR A 142 -21.92 -9.92 11.22
N LYS A 143 -21.72 -11.20 11.54
CA LYS A 143 -20.97 -11.61 12.73
C LYS A 143 -19.58 -10.96 12.72
N HIS A 144 -19.20 -10.31 13.83
CA HIS A 144 -17.93 -9.61 14.03
C HIS A 144 -17.70 -8.34 13.17
N ALA A 145 -18.73 -7.82 12.51
CA ALA A 145 -18.66 -6.60 11.71
C ALA A 145 -18.16 -5.38 12.52
N ASP A 146 -18.52 -5.32 13.80
CA ASP A 146 -18.12 -4.30 14.77
C ASP A 146 -16.62 -4.27 15.07
N ARG A 147 -15.93 -5.40 14.87
CA ARG A 147 -14.50 -5.54 15.12
C ARG A 147 -13.63 -5.18 13.91
N LEU A 148 -14.22 -5.22 12.70
CA LEU A 148 -13.50 -4.95 11.46
C LEU A 148 -13.28 -3.45 11.28
N PHE A 149 -12.02 -3.05 11.20
CA PHE A 149 -11.69 -1.68 10.80
C PHE A 149 -11.89 -1.51 9.29
N MET A 150 -12.50 -0.39 8.91
CA MET A 150 -12.70 0.00 7.52
C MET A 150 -11.93 1.27 7.21
N GLY A 151 -11.08 1.22 6.18
CA GLY A 151 -10.28 2.34 5.72
C GLY A 151 -10.43 2.60 4.23
N PHE A 152 -10.20 3.87 3.84
CA PHE A 152 -10.15 4.26 2.43
C PHE A 152 -8.97 5.21 2.22
N ILE A 153 -8.10 4.87 1.26
CA ILE A 153 -6.91 5.63 0.88
C ILE A 153 -7.11 6.10 -0.56
N ASP A 154 -7.23 7.39 -0.76
CA ASP A 154 -7.26 8.03 -2.08
C ASP A 154 -5.83 8.34 -2.57
N CYS A 155 -5.71 8.88 -3.78
CA CYS A 155 -4.41 9.17 -4.40
C CYS A 155 -3.58 10.19 -3.59
N SER A 156 -4.22 11.20 -2.95
CA SER A 156 -3.52 12.19 -2.14
C SER A 156 -2.95 11.59 -0.85
N ARG A 157 -3.72 10.73 -0.19
CA ARG A 157 -3.27 10.01 1.01
C ARG A 157 -2.21 8.97 0.68
N LEU A 158 -2.34 8.30 -0.48
CA LEU A 158 -1.33 7.36 -0.96
C LEU A 158 -0.03 8.09 -1.29
N ALA A 159 -0.07 9.24 -1.95
CA ALA A 159 1.11 10.08 -2.20
C ALA A 159 1.76 10.53 -0.89
N THR A 160 0.97 10.87 0.13
CA THR A 160 1.47 11.22 1.46
C THR A 160 2.19 10.03 2.12
N TRP A 161 1.65 8.83 2.01
CA TRP A 161 2.30 7.62 2.53
C TRP A 161 3.63 7.35 1.82
N VAL A 162 3.67 7.48 0.49
CA VAL A 162 4.90 7.33 -0.32
C VAL A 162 5.98 8.32 0.13
N ARG A 163 5.62 9.58 0.43
CA ARG A 163 6.59 10.61 0.86
C ARG A 163 7.33 10.26 2.14
N GLY A 164 6.76 9.44 3.00
CA GLY A 164 7.44 8.89 4.17
C GLY A 164 8.58 7.90 3.86
N HIS A 165 8.73 7.46 2.59
CA HIS A 165 9.65 6.39 2.21
C HIS A 165 10.50 6.77 0.99
N PRO A 166 11.68 7.38 1.17
CA PRO A 166 12.52 7.89 0.06
C PRO A 166 12.83 6.85 -1.03
N GLY A 167 13.09 5.60 -0.66
CA GLY A 167 13.33 4.52 -1.62
C GLY A 167 12.11 4.22 -2.51
N ILE A 168 10.90 4.39 -1.98
CA ILE A 168 9.66 4.19 -2.73
C ILE A 168 9.37 5.39 -3.64
N ILE A 169 9.74 6.61 -3.23
CA ILE A 169 9.68 7.79 -4.11
C ILE A 169 10.47 7.54 -5.39
N LEU A 170 11.72 7.07 -5.27
CA LEU A 170 12.57 6.75 -6.42
C LEU A 170 11.97 5.65 -7.29
N TRP A 171 11.39 4.63 -6.67
CA TRP A 171 10.71 3.56 -7.37
C TRP A 171 9.51 4.08 -8.18
N VAL A 172 8.63 4.91 -7.58
CA VAL A 172 7.48 5.53 -8.29
C VAL A 172 7.98 6.36 -9.46
N LYS A 173 8.96 7.26 -9.25
CA LYS A 173 9.52 8.11 -10.32
C LYS A 173 10.08 7.26 -11.47
N THR A 174 10.73 6.16 -11.17
CA THR A 174 11.25 5.24 -12.19
C THR A 174 10.13 4.58 -12.98
N ARG A 175 9.05 4.14 -12.31
CA ARG A 175 7.90 3.48 -12.95
C ARG A 175 7.15 4.40 -13.92
N ILE A 176 7.10 5.69 -13.64
CA ILE A 176 6.45 6.68 -14.51
C ILE A 176 7.41 7.33 -15.51
N GLY A 177 8.61 6.75 -15.73
CA GLY A 177 9.57 7.24 -16.72
C GLY A 177 10.33 8.50 -16.32
N ARG A 178 10.25 8.92 -15.04
CA ARG A 178 10.97 10.09 -14.49
C ARG A 178 12.18 9.67 -13.66
N SER A 179 12.93 8.66 -14.11
CA SER A 179 14.10 8.17 -13.40
C SER A 179 15.23 9.22 -13.40
N PHE A 180 15.92 9.31 -12.29
CA PHE A 180 17.08 10.18 -12.14
C PHE A 180 18.35 9.38 -12.45
N LYS A 181 19.11 9.79 -13.48
CA LYS A 181 20.38 9.17 -13.80
C LYS A 181 21.33 9.23 -12.59
N GLY A 182 21.87 8.06 -12.23
CA GLY A 182 22.84 7.96 -11.12
C GLY A 182 22.24 7.80 -9.71
N TRP A 183 20.91 7.88 -9.55
CA TRP A 183 20.25 7.61 -8.26
C TRP A 183 19.67 6.20 -8.21
N ARG A 184 19.99 5.48 -7.15
CA ARG A 184 19.45 4.14 -6.89
C ARG A 184 19.04 4.06 -5.41
N PRO A 185 18.00 3.29 -5.05
CA PRO A 185 17.71 2.97 -3.65
C PRO A 185 18.93 2.36 -2.96
N PHE A 186 19.13 2.67 -1.68
CA PHE A 186 20.30 2.22 -0.91
C PHE A 186 20.49 0.71 -0.93
N ASP A 187 19.44 -0.08 -0.84
CA ASP A 187 19.45 -1.53 -0.95
C ASP A 187 20.05 -2.03 -2.28
N ARG A 188 19.85 -1.32 -3.38
CA ARG A 188 20.47 -1.60 -4.67
C ARG A 188 21.91 -1.09 -4.77
N TRP A 189 22.28 -0.08 -3.99
CA TRP A 189 23.65 0.39 -3.89
C TRP A 189 24.51 -0.54 -3.05
N ALA A 190 23.96 -1.03 -1.93
CA ALA A 190 24.63 -1.97 -1.03
C ALA A 190 24.85 -3.35 -1.67
N TYR A 191 24.07 -3.71 -2.68
CA TYR A 191 24.14 -4.99 -3.37
C TYR A 191 24.90 -4.85 -4.71
N VAL A 192 26.21 -4.60 -4.64
CA VAL A 192 27.08 -4.65 -5.84
C VAL A 192 27.62 -6.07 -5.97
N PRO A 193 27.34 -6.80 -7.08
CA PRO A 193 27.97 -8.10 -7.34
C PRO A 193 29.48 -7.97 -7.33
N LYS A 194 30.17 -8.87 -6.66
CA LYS A 194 31.65 -8.94 -6.67
C LYS A 194 32.13 -9.01 -8.11
N GLY A 195 32.68 -7.92 -8.66
CA GLY A 195 33.26 -7.88 -10.01
C GLY A 195 32.82 -6.70 -10.89
N GLY A 196 31.89 -5.84 -10.46
CA GLY A 196 31.49 -4.66 -11.25
C GLY A 196 32.37 -3.45 -10.97
N GLU A 197 32.47 -2.55 -11.97
CA GLU A 197 33.19 -1.26 -11.88
C GLU A 197 32.61 -0.29 -10.86
N ASP A 198 31.48 -0.63 -10.21
CA ASP A 198 30.79 0.16 -9.21
C ASP A 198 31.45 0.15 -7.81
N ARG A 199 32.66 -0.40 -7.69
CA ARG A 199 33.44 -0.41 -6.42
C ARG A 199 33.77 0.98 -5.88
N TYR A 200 33.69 2.01 -6.70
CA TYR A 200 34.03 3.39 -6.31
C TYR A 200 32.95 4.11 -5.49
N LEU A 201 31.77 3.51 -5.33
CA LEU A 201 30.66 4.14 -4.63
C LEU A 201 30.54 3.74 -3.14
N LEU A 202 31.44 2.88 -2.66
CA LEU A 202 31.55 2.52 -1.24
C LEU A 202 32.59 3.36 -0.49
N ASP A 203 33.19 4.34 -1.15
CA ASP A 203 34.12 5.26 -0.51
C ASP A 203 33.40 6.23 0.43
N ASP A 204 34.11 6.77 1.40
CA ASP A 204 33.72 7.49 2.61
C ASP A 204 32.51 8.45 2.54
N HIS A 205 32.09 8.86 1.36
CA HIS A 205 30.93 9.72 1.16
C HIS A 205 29.59 9.04 1.43
N VAL A 206 29.50 7.70 1.39
CA VAL A 206 28.27 6.95 1.68
C VAL A 206 28.05 6.79 3.18
N ARG A 207 29.09 6.93 4.00
CA ARG A 207 29.01 6.84 5.48
C ARG A 207 28.26 8.01 6.11
N VAL A 208 28.11 9.13 5.40
CA VAL A 208 27.45 10.35 5.92
C VAL A 208 25.91 10.24 5.93
N PHE A 209 25.32 9.29 5.21
CA PHE A 209 23.87 9.14 5.10
C PHE A 209 23.30 7.91 5.86
N ALA A 210 24.12 7.27 6.68
CA ALA A 210 23.74 6.09 7.46
C ALA A 210 23.66 6.40 8.98
N VAL A 211 23.25 7.62 9.35
CA VAL A 211 22.96 8.01 10.74
C VAL A 211 21.52 8.48 10.83
#